data_b7082aac6129058a4d3b27adc91f74ee
#
_entry.id   b7082aac6129058a4d3b27adc91f74ee
#
_cell.length_a   1.000
_cell.length_b   1.000
_cell.length_c   1.000
_cell.angle_alpha   90.00
_cell.angle_beta   90.00
_cell.angle_gamma   90.00
#
_symmetry.space_group_name_H-M   'P 1'
#
loop_
_entity.id
_entity.type
_entity.pdbx_description
1 polymer ?
#
loop_
_entity_poly.entity_id
_entity_poly.type
_entity_poly.pdbx_seq_one_letter_code
_entity_poly.pdbx_strand_id
1 'polypeptide(L)'
;MPDLLNAIEIDNKGEKLVVEVAQHIGDDIVRCIAMGSTDGLVRGIDAVDTGKAISVPVGKETLSRMFNLLGEPVDNLPAPETKERWEIHREPPTYEEQSASNEILETGIKVIDLIAPYLKGGKIGLFGGAGVGKTVLIQELINNVANQHGGISVFTGVGERTREGNDLYYEMKESGVIDKTVLVYGQMNEPPGARMRVALSGLTMAEYFRDVEHQDVLL
;
A
#
# COMPACT_ATOMS: atom_id res chain seq x y z
N MET A 1 -29.38 2.06 -0.50
CA MET A 1 -28.34 2.57 -1.46
C MET A 1 -27.02 2.45 -0.75
N PRO A 2 -25.97 1.89 -1.39
CA PRO A 2 -24.63 1.76 -0.78
C PRO A 2 -24.07 3.11 -0.35
N ASP A 3 -23.34 3.14 0.76
CA ASP A 3 -22.65 4.36 1.19
C ASP A 3 -21.44 4.68 0.30
N LEU A 4 -21.00 5.94 0.33
CA LEU A 4 -19.78 6.36 -0.38
C LEU A 4 -18.58 5.57 0.16
N LEU A 5 -17.67 5.20 -0.73
CA LEU A 5 -16.47 4.40 -0.48
C LEU A 5 -16.74 2.92 -0.16
N ASN A 6 -18.00 2.47 -0.07
CA ASN A 6 -18.28 1.05 0.06
C ASN A 6 -17.72 0.25 -1.12
N ALA A 7 -17.23 -0.94 -0.82
CA ALA A 7 -16.86 -1.93 -1.80
C ALA A 7 -18.10 -2.73 -2.24
N ILE A 8 -18.28 -2.81 -3.54
CA ILE A 8 -19.32 -3.64 -4.17
C ILE A 8 -18.62 -4.78 -4.91
N GLU A 9 -19.10 -5.99 -4.72
CA GLU A 9 -18.59 -7.18 -5.38
C GLU A 9 -19.50 -7.59 -6.54
N ILE A 10 -18.86 -7.89 -7.67
CA ILE A 10 -19.53 -8.33 -8.90
C ILE A 10 -18.86 -9.63 -9.35
N ASP A 11 -19.66 -10.65 -9.60
CA ASP A 11 -19.16 -11.87 -10.25
C ASP A 11 -19.14 -11.66 -11.78
N ASN A 12 -17.95 -11.41 -12.31
CA ASN A 12 -17.76 -11.27 -13.75
C ASN A 12 -17.30 -12.60 -14.36
N LYS A 13 -18.25 -13.50 -14.62
CA LYS A 13 -18.03 -14.83 -15.23
C LYS A 13 -17.05 -15.72 -14.46
N GLY A 14 -17.13 -15.70 -13.13
CA GLY A 14 -16.29 -16.47 -12.22
C GLY A 14 -15.04 -15.73 -11.75
N GLU A 15 -14.81 -14.51 -12.23
CA GLU A 15 -13.81 -13.60 -11.69
C GLU A 15 -14.45 -12.54 -10.80
N LYS A 16 -13.99 -12.42 -9.58
CA LYS A 16 -14.46 -11.43 -8.65
C LYS A 16 -13.94 -10.05 -9.02
N LEU A 17 -14.83 -9.14 -9.39
CA LEU A 17 -14.53 -7.73 -9.58
C LEU A 17 -15.00 -6.93 -8.38
N VAL A 18 -14.10 -6.16 -7.77
CA VAL A 18 -14.44 -5.20 -6.74
C VAL A 18 -14.52 -3.80 -7.35
N VAL A 19 -15.59 -3.07 -7.03
CA VAL A 19 -15.76 -1.68 -7.41
C VAL A 19 -16.07 -0.84 -6.17
N GLU A 20 -15.56 0.38 -6.12
CA GLU A 20 -15.76 1.32 -5.01
C GLU A 20 -16.79 2.39 -5.37
N VAL A 21 -17.73 2.65 -4.49
CA VAL A 21 -18.74 3.71 -4.68
C VAL A 21 -18.07 5.09 -4.62
N ALA A 22 -18.10 5.80 -5.73
CA ALA A 22 -17.49 7.12 -5.86
C ALA A 22 -18.50 8.26 -5.74
N GLN A 23 -19.76 8.02 -6.18
CA GLN A 23 -20.77 9.08 -6.24
C GLN A 23 -22.18 8.51 -6.26
N HIS A 24 -23.11 9.15 -5.56
CA HIS A 24 -24.54 8.99 -5.75
C HIS A 24 -25.03 9.90 -6.89
N ILE A 25 -25.70 9.33 -7.89
CA ILE A 25 -26.17 10.09 -9.05
C ILE A 25 -27.63 10.52 -8.90
N GLY A 26 -28.39 9.86 -8.02
CA GLY A 26 -29.84 9.98 -7.85
C GLY A 26 -30.57 8.76 -8.39
N ASP A 27 -31.87 8.67 -8.19
CA ASP A 27 -32.75 7.57 -8.63
C ASP A 27 -32.21 6.17 -8.26
N ASP A 28 -31.69 6.04 -7.05
CA ASP A 28 -31.07 4.83 -6.52
C ASP A 28 -29.89 4.27 -7.35
N ILE A 29 -29.20 5.16 -8.07
CA ILE A 29 -28.04 4.84 -8.89
C ILE A 29 -26.77 5.38 -8.25
N VAL A 30 -25.75 4.55 -8.21
CA VAL A 30 -24.39 4.92 -7.78
C VAL A 30 -23.41 4.81 -8.95
N ARG A 31 -22.41 5.67 -8.96
CA ARG A 31 -21.25 5.56 -9.85
C ARG A 31 -20.11 4.96 -9.06
N CYS A 32 -19.48 3.92 -9.63
CA CYS A 32 -18.38 3.22 -8.99
C CYS A 32 -17.10 3.30 -9.83
N ILE A 33 -15.97 3.12 -9.15
CA ILE A 33 -14.65 2.98 -9.77
C ILE A 33 -14.24 1.51 -9.67
N ALA A 34 -13.88 0.91 -10.79
CA ALA A 34 -13.48 -0.48 -10.83
C ALA A 34 -12.01 -0.64 -10.39
N MET A 35 -11.77 -1.64 -9.55
CA MET A 35 -10.45 -2.02 -9.05
C MET A 35 -9.81 -3.16 -9.85
N GLY A 36 -10.54 -3.73 -10.80
CA GLY A 36 -10.11 -4.78 -11.71
C GLY A 36 -10.56 -4.52 -13.13
N SER A 37 -10.34 -5.49 -14.04
CA SER A 37 -10.82 -5.39 -15.42
C SER A 37 -12.35 -5.40 -15.47
N THR A 38 -12.91 -4.53 -16.31
CA THR A 38 -14.34 -4.47 -16.60
C THR A 38 -14.71 -5.19 -17.90
N ASP A 39 -13.75 -5.89 -18.50
CA ASP A 39 -13.97 -6.62 -19.73
C ASP A 39 -15.01 -7.72 -19.56
N GLY A 40 -16.00 -7.73 -20.43
CA GLY A 40 -17.06 -8.72 -20.43
C GLY A 40 -18.23 -8.42 -19.48
N LEU A 41 -18.22 -7.29 -18.74
CA LEU A 41 -19.40 -6.86 -17.97
C LEU A 41 -20.58 -6.60 -18.89
N VAL A 42 -21.76 -7.04 -18.44
CA VAL A 42 -23.03 -6.84 -19.16
C VAL A 42 -24.05 -6.19 -18.23
N ARG A 43 -25.06 -5.53 -18.82
CA ARG A 43 -26.19 -4.99 -18.05
C ARG A 43 -27.00 -6.10 -17.40
N GLY A 44 -27.47 -5.87 -16.18
CA GLY A 44 -28.30 -6.80 -15.43
C GLY A 44 -27.53 -7.86 -14.66
N ILE A 45 -26.20 -7.74 -14.58
CA ILE A 45 -25.41 -8.55 -13.67
C ILE A 45 -25.63 -8.09 -12.23
N ASP A 46 -25.68 -9.04 -11.30
CA ASP A 46 -25.86 -8.75 -9.88
C ASP A 46 -24.60 -8.12 -9.29
N ALA A 47 -24.81 -7.13 -8.43
CA ALA A 47 -23.77 -6.43 -7.69
C ALA A 47 -24.14 -6.43 -6.20
N VAL A 48 -23.25 -6.92 -5.35
CA VAL A 48 -23.47 -7.09 -3.92
C VAL A 48 -22.71 -6.03 -3.14
N ASP A 49 -23.44 -5.17 -2.41
CA ASP A 49 -22.83 -4.25 -1.46
C ASP A 49 -22.29 -5.01 -0.26
N THR A 50 -21.01 -4.84 0.05
CA THR A 50 -20.38 -5.48 1.21
C THR A 50 -20.70 -4.76 2.53
N GLY A 51 -21.28 -3.56 2.46
CA GLY A 51 -21.54 -2.69 3.61
C GLY A 51 -20.29 -2.13 4.28
N LYS A 52 -19.12 -2.24 3.63
CA LYS A 52 -17.82 -1.80 4.14
C LYS A 52 -16.95 -1.25 3.02
N ALA A 53 -15.98 -0.42 3.38
CA ALA A 53 -14.94 0.00 2.46
C ALA A 53 -13.98 -1.15 2.10
N ILE A 54 -13.15 -0.96 1.08
CA ILE A 54 -12.06 -1.88 0.76
C ILE A 54 -11.18 -2.04 2.00
N SER A 55 -10.83 -3.28 2.35
CA SER A 55 -9.98 -3.58 3.50
C SER A 55 -8.79 -4.45 3.10
N VAL A 56 -7.69 -4.30 3.84
CA VAL A 56 -6.46 -5.07 3.65
C VAL A 56 -6.09 -5.84 4.90
N PRO A 57 -5.43 -6.99 4.78
CA PRO A 57 -4.89 -7.71 5.94
C PRO A 57 -3.80 -6.87 6.61
N VAL A 58 -3.77 -6.90 7.94
CA VAL A 58 -2.75 -6.21 8.73
C VAL A 58 -2.14 -7.18 9.74
N GLY A 59 -0.94 -6.91 10.20
CA GLY A 59 -0.24 -7.73 11.18
C GLY A 59 1.11 -8.25 10.71
N LYS A 60 1.83 -8.91 11.60
CA LYS A 60 3.17 -9.47 11.32
C LYS A 60 3.18 -10.53 10.22
N GLU A 61 2.04 -11.16 10.02
CA GLU A 61 1.84 -12.18 8.98
C GLU A 61 1.92 -11.59 7.56
N THR A 62 1.87 -10.26 7.43
CA THR A 62 2.05 -9.56 6.16
C THR A 62 3.52 -9.29 5.80
N LEU A 63 4.44 -9.45 6.74
CA LEU A 63 5.88 -9.30 6.49
C LEU A 63 6.38 -10.36 5.51
N SER A 64 7.38 -10.01 4.74
CA SER A 64 7.96 -10.85 3.67
C SER A 64 7.01 -11.14 2.51
N ARG A 65 5.86 -10.48 2.44
CA ARG A 65 4.80 -10.77 1.48
C ARG A 65 4.58 -9.62 0.50
N MET A 66 4.00 -9.98 -0.64
CA MET A 66 3.63 -9.04 -1.70
C MET A 66 2.12 -9.09 -1.95
N PHE A 67 1.49 -7.92 -1.93
CA PHE A 67 0.03 -7.78 -2.05
C PHE A 67 -0.37 -6.86 -3.19
N ASN A 68 -1.59 -7.06 -3.69
CA ASN A 68 -2.27 -6.08 -4.54
C ASN A 68 -3.06 -5.07 -3.68
N LEU A 69 -3.80 -4.16 -4.31
CA LEU A 69 -4.68 -3.19 -3.67
C LEU A 69 -5.67 -3.80 -2.67
N LEU A 70 -6.24 -4.97 -3.00
CA LEU A 70 -7.26 -5.64 -2.18
C LEU A 70 -6.65 -6.45 -1.02
N GLY A 71 -5.32 -6.42 -0.88
CA GLY A 71 -4.61 -7.22 0.09
C GLY A 71 -4.59 -8.73 -0.26
N GLU A 72 -4.74 -9.05 -1.54
CA GLU A 72 -4.56 -10.41 -2.03
C GLU A 72 -3.08 -10.63 -2.35
N PRO A 73 -2.51 -11.79 -1.99
CA PRO A 73 -1.11 -12.05 -2.26
C PRO A 73 -0.85 -12.22 -3.76
N VAL A 74 0.22 -11.59 -4.24
CA VAL A 74 0.70 -11.71 -5.63
C VAL A 74 2.07 -12.40 -5.73
N ASP A 75 2.55 -12.95 -4.63
CA ASP A 75 3.82 -13.67 -4.52
C ASP A 75 3.70 -15.20 -4.77
N ASN A 76 2.55 -15.67 -5.26
CA ASN A 76 2.22 -17.08 -5.49
C ASN A 76 2.21 -17.94 -4.22
N LEU A 77 2.13 -17.33 -3.05
CA LEU A 77 1.98 -18.03 -1.77
C LEU A 77 0.51 -17.96 -1.30
N PRO A 78 0.09 -18.88 -0.40
CA PRO A 78 -1.25 -18.80 0.19
C PRO A 78 -1.50 -17.47 0.90
N ALA A 79 -2.77 -17.05 0.98
CA ALA A 79 -3.12 -15.88 1.75
C ALA A 79 -2.68 -16.02 3.22
N PRO A 80 -2.08 -14.98 3.82
CA PRO A 80 -1.69 -15.04 5.21
C PRO A 80 -2.93 -15.10 6.11
N GLU A 81 -2.86 -15.92 7.15
CA GLU A 81 -3.92 -15.99 8.17
C GLU A 81 -3.78 -14.83 9.16
N THR A 82 -4.20 -13.65 8.75
CA THR A 82 -4.21 -12.47 9.61
C THR A 82 -5.43 -12.45 10.52
N LYS A 83 -5.24 -11.94 11.74
CA LYS A 83 -6.34 -11.82 12.72
C LYS A 83 -7.31 -10.71 12.37
N GLU A 84 -6.82 -9.66 11.72
CA GLU A 84 -7.54 -8.43 11.45
C GLU A 84 -7.38 -7.99 9.99
N ARG A 85 -8.38 -7.27 9.53
CA ARG A 85 -8.34 -6.50 8.28
C ARG A 85 -8.80 -5.09 8.60
N TRP A 86 -8.08 -4.10 8.09
CA TRP A 86 -8.41 -2.70 8.27
C TRP A 86 -8.86 -2.07 6.95
N GLU A 87 -9.84 -1.19 7.05
CA GLU A 87 -10.32 -0.43 5.90
C GLU A 87 -9.25 0.57 5.42
N ILE A 88 -9.15 0.77 4.10
CA ILE A 88 -8.14 1.67 3.52
C ILE A 88 -8.52 3.15 3.65
N HIS A 89 -9.78 3.46 3.91
CA HIS A 89 -10.27 4.81 4.15
C HIS A 89 -10.37 5.05 5.65
N ARG A 90 -9.25 5.45 6.25
CA ARG A 90 -9.14 5.75 7.67
C ARG A 90 -9.10 7.26 7.90
N GLU A 91 -9.64 7.69 9.03
CA GLU A 91 -9.49 9.07 9.47
C GLU A 91 -8.02 9.38 9.80
N PRO A 92 -7.52 10.56 9.42
CA PRO A 92 -6.18 10.97 9.78
C PRO A 92 -6.07 11.22 11.29
N PRO A 93 -4.85 11.12 11.87
CA PRO A 93 -4.61 11.46 13.26
C PRO A 93 -5.09 12.88 13.57
N THR A 94 -5.71 13.07 14.72
CA THR A 94 -6.11 14.40 15.20
C THR A 94 -4.88 15.27 15.47
N TYR A 95 -5.08 16.59 15.56
CA TYR A 95 -3.98 17.51 15.84
C TYR A 95 -3.28 17.20 17.20
N GLU A 96 -4.05 16.74 18.18
CA GLU A 96 -3.56 16.40 19.52
C GLU A 96 -2.68 15.13 19.54
N GLU A 97 -2.93 14.21 18.61
CA GLU A 97 -2.17 12.97 18.47
C GLU A 97 -0.87 13.15 17.67
N GLN A 98 -0.70 14.30 17.00
CA GLN A 98 0.50 14.56 16.21
C GLN A 98 1.67 14.98 17.11
N SER A 99 2.78 14.26 16.99
CA SER A 99 4.03 14.64 17.66
C SER A 99 4.79 15.69 16.86
N ALA A 100 5.19 16.77 17.50
CA ALA A 100 6.09 17.79 16.93
C ALA A 100 7.56 17.40 17.19
N SER A 101 7.98 16.20 16.81
CA SER A 101 9.36 15.76 16.96
C SER A 101 10.29 16.44 15.95
N ASN A 102 11.40 17.00 16.44
CA ASN A 102 12.51 17.51 15.62
C ASN A 102 13.70 16.53 15.61
N GLU A 103 13.46 15.26 15.89
CA GLU A 103 14.48 14.23 15.91
C GLU A 103 14.92 13.88 14.50
N ILE A 104 16.22 13.86 14.25
CA ILE A 104 16.79 13.48 12.96
C ILE A 104 16.79 11.96 12.84
N LEU A 105 16.36 11.45 11.69
CA LEU A 105 16.54 10.06 11.29
C LEU A 105 17.91 9.92 10.63
N GLU A 106 18.83 9.26 11.29
CA GLU A 106 20.13 8.91 10.69
C GLU A 106 19.92 7.82 9.64
N THR A 107 20.13 8.19 8.37
CA THR A 107 19.89 7.28 7.25
C THR A 107 21.10 6.39 6.92
N GLY A 108 22.29 6.74 7.41
CA GLY A 108 23.56 6.11 7.04
C GLY A 108 24.07 6.52 5.66
N ILE A 109 23.35 7.36 4.94
CA ILE A 109 23.73 7.90 3.64
C ILE A 109 24.36 9.27 3.84
N LYS A 110 25.67 9.37 3.75
CA LYS A 110 26.46 10.57 4.11
C LYS A 110 25.92 11.87 3.51
N VAL A 111 25.53 11.85 2.25
CA VAL A 111 25.06 13.06 1.56
C VAL A 111 23.70 13.51 2.10
N ILE A 112 22.84 12.59 2.48
CA ILE A 112 21.55 12.90 3.08
C ILE A 112 21.76 13.43 4.50
N ASP A 113 22.45 12.69 5.34
CA ASP A 113 22.61 13.02 6.76
C ASP A 113 23.37 14.35 6.97
N LEU A 114 24.31 14.69 6.06
CA LEU A 114 25.09 15.90 6.17
C LEU A 114 24.43 17.14 5.55
N ILE A 115 23.76 17.00 4.38
CA ILE A 115 23.30 18.13 3.58
C ILE A 115 21.79 18.34 3.69
N ALA A 116 21.01 17.26 3.76
CA ALA A 116 19.55 17.31 3.78
C ALA A 116 18.99 16.26 4.75
N PRO A 117 19.28 16.36 6.06
CA PRO A 117 18.89 15.34 7.04
C PRO A 117 17.37 15.15 7.09
N TYR A 118 16.96 13.92 7.25
CA TYR A 118 15.56 13.56 7.39
C TYR A 118 15.10 13.70 8.83
N LEU A 119 13.87 14.16 9.00
CA LEU A 119 13.24 14.18 10.31
C LEU A 119 12.37 12.92 10.49
N LYS A 120 12.37 12.32 11.67
CA LYS A 120 11.43 11.26 12.04
C LYS A 120 10.00 11.80 11.90
N GLY A 121 9.12 11.00 11.26
CA GLY A 121 7.76 11.43 10.92
C GLY A 121 7.68 12.43 9.76
N GLY A 122 8.80 12.76 9.13
CA GLY A 122 8.85 13.67 7.98
C GLY A 122 8.37 13.00 6.69
N LYS A 123 8.00 13.84 5.73
CA LYS A 123 7.66 13.45 4.35
C LYS A 123 8.76 13.94 3.42
N ILE A 124 9.45 13.02 2.77
CA ILE A 124 10.61 13.32 1.93
C ILE A 124 10.31 12.94 0.49
N GLY A 125 10.60 13.84 -0.45
CA GLY A 125 10.46 13.61 -1.88
C GLY A 125 11.82 13.40 -2.54
N LEU A 126 11.99 12.25 -3.21
CA LEU A 126 13.14 11.95 -4.05
C LEU A 126 12.76 12.14 -5.52
N PHE A 127 13.18 13.24 -6.11
CA PHE A 127 12.86 13.60 -7.50
C PHE A 127 14.06 13.35 -8.41
N GLY A 128 13.79 12.83 -9.61
CA GLY A 128 14.80 12.61 -10.62
C GLY A 128 14.24 11.88 -11.84
N GLY A 129 14.94 11.96 -12.96
CA GLY A 129 14.65 11.22 -14.18
C GLY A 129 14.84 9.72 -14.02
N ALA A 130 14.71 8.99 -15.13
CA ALA A 130 15.00 7.56 -15.15
C ALA A 130 16.51 7.30 -14.99
N GLY A 131 16.88 6.22 -14.31
CA GLY A 131 18.26 5.76 -14.19
C GLY A 131 19.16 6.59 -13.28
N VAL A 132 18.63 7.49 -12.45
CA VAL A 132 19.44 8.34 -11.56
C VAL A 132 19.64 7.74 -10.15
N GLY A 133 19.27 6.49 -9.93
CA GLY A 133 19.52 5.77 -8.68
C GLY A 133 18.48 5.95 -7.60
N LYS A 134 17.26 6.45 -7.89
CA LYS A 134 16.19 6.59 -6.88
C LYS A 134 15.89 5.27 -6.17
N THR A 135 15.71 4.19 -6.91
CA THR A 135 15.42 2.86 -6.37
C THR A 135 16.54 2.36 -5.47
N VAL A 136 17.80 2.58 -5.87
CA VAL A 136 18.98 2.21 -5.06
C VAL A 136 18.99 2.95 -3.73
N LEU A 137 18.67 4.25 -3.72
CA LEU A 137 18.55 5.03 -2.48
C LEU A 137 17.42 4.51 -1.59
N ILE A 138 16.28 4.15 -2.16
CA ILE A 138 15.14 3.59 -1.40
C ILE A 138 15.53 2.25 -0.79
N GLN A 139 16.18 1.37 -1.54
CA GLN A 139 16.67 0.08 -1.05
C GLN A 139 17.65 0.26 0.11
N GLU A 140 18.59 1.19 -0.02
CA GLU A 140 19.55 1.47 1.04
C GLU A 140 18.89 2.04 2.30
N LEU A 141 17.89 2.93 2.14
CA LEU A 141 17.10 3.43 3.25
C LEU A 141 16.34 2.29 3.96
N ILE A 142 15.67 1.41 3.22
CA ILE A 142 14.98 0.23 3.76
C ILE A 142 15.96 -0.65 4.52
N ASN A 143 17.12 -0.94 3.92
CA ASN A 143 18.16 -1.75 4.54
C ASN A 143 18.66 -1.14 5.86
N ASN A 144 18.94 0.15 5.86
CA ASN A 144 19.47 0.84 7.04
C ASN A 144 18.42 0.97 8.15
N VAL A 145 17.17 1.28 7.82
CA VAL A 145 16.08 1.31 8.81
C VAL A 145 15.87 -0.06 9.43
N ALA A 146 15.87 -1.12 8.63
CA ALA A 146 15.70 -2.48 9.13
C ALA A 146 16.86 -2.93 10.05
N ASN A 147 18.11 -2.63 9.69
CA ASN A 147 19.28 -3.14 10.40
C ASN A 147 19.73 -2.25 11.56
N GLN A 148 19.63 -0.93 11.42
CA GLN A 148 20.14 0.01 12.42
C GLN A 148 19.06 0.46 13.42
N HIS A 149 17.84 0.68 12.95
CA HIS A 149 16.75 1.17 13.78
C HIS A 149 15.77 0.08 14.22
N GLY A 150 15.90 -1.14 13.68
CA GLY A 150 14.97 -2.23 14.00
C GLY A 150 13.55 -2.03 13.47
N GLY A 151 13.33 -0.99 12.69
CA GLY A 151 12.04 -0.59 12.13
C GLY A 151 11.55 -1.52 11.01
N ILE A 152 10.32 -1.30 10.62
CA ILE A 152 9.63 -2.01 9.53
C ILE A 152 9.53 -1.08 8.33
N SER A 153 9.56 -1.65 7.15
CA SER A 153 9.35 -0.92 5.91
C SER A 153 8.10 -1.41 5.19
N VAL A 154 7.33 -0.49 4.65
CA VAL A 154 6.22 -0.78 3.74
C VAL A 154 6.50 -0.09 2.42
N PHE A 155 6.77 -0.86 1.39
CA PHE A 155 6.99 -0.31 0.06
C PHE A 155 5.70 -0.39 -0.75
N THR A 156 5.26 0.75 -1.28
CA THR A 156 4.05 0.82 -2.09
C THR A 156 4.38 1.31 -3.50
N GLY A 157 4.30 0.41 -4.46
CA GLY A 157 4.54 0.70 -5.86
C GLY A 157 3.29 1.23 -6.56
N VAL A 158 3.27 2.51 -6.91
CA VAL A 158 2.15 3.16 -7.60
C VAL A 158 2.51 3.41 -9.05
N GLY A 159 1.99 2.58 -9.97
CA GLY A 159 2.27 2.68 -11.40
C GLY A 159 3.70 2.25 -11.75
N GLU A 160 4.34 1.45 -10.93
CA GLU A 160 5.64 0.86 -11.20
C GLU A 160 5.58 -0.15 -12.35
N ARG A 161 6.70 -0.32 -13.03
CA ARG A 161 6.83 -1.39 -14.02
C ARG A 161 6.91 -2.74 -13.33
N THR A 162 6.15 -3.72 -13.82
CA THR A 162 6.12 -5.08 -13.27
C THR A 162 7.51 -5.68 -13.11
N ARG A 163 8.41 -5.45 -14.08
CA ARG A 163 9.78 -5.90 -14.01
C ARG A 163 10.55 -5.27 -12.85
N GLU A 164 10.46 -3.94 -12.69
CA GLU A 164 11.17 -3.22 -11.63
C GLU A 164 10.70 -3.65 -10.23
N GLY A 165 9.38 -3.88 -10.07
CA GLY A 165 8.81 -4.41 -8.83
C GLY A 165 9.28 -5.83 -8.52
N ASN A 166 9.43 -6.67 -9.53
CA ASN A 166 9.94 -8.03 -9.38
C ASN A 166 11.44 -8.05 -9.05
N ASP A 167 12.23 -7.22 -9.73
CA ASP A 167 13.67 -7.08 -9.46
C ASP A 167 13.87 -6.61 -8.00
N LEU A 168 13.10 -5.62 -7.54
CA LEU A 168 13.14 -5.13 -6.16
C LEU A 168 12.83 -6.23 -5.13
N TYR A 169 11.84 -7.07 -5.38
CA TYR A 169 11.50 -8.18 -4.50
C TYR A 169 12.67 -9.15 -4.33
N TYR A 170 13.30 -9.56 -5.44
CA TYR A 170 14.44 -10.47 -5.39
C TYR A 170 15.66 -9.87 -4.71
N GLU A 171 15.97 -8.61 -4.98
CA GLU A 171 17.08 -7.90 -4.34
C GLU A 171 16.87 -7.78 -2.82
N MET A 172 15.64 -7.49 -2.37
CA MET A 172 15.30 -7.48 -0.94
C MET A 172 15.41 -8.86 -0.31
N LYS A 173 15.09 -9.91 -1.05
CA LYS A 173 15.22 -11.29 -0.60
C LYS A 173 16.68 -11.72 -0.47
N GLU A 174 17.53 -11.35 -1.43
CA GLU A 174 18.96 -11.65 -1.40
C GLU A 174 19.67 -10.89 -0.28
N SER A 175 19.29 -9.65 -0.01
CA SER A 175 19.83 -8.84 1.09
C SER A 175 19.29 -9.21 2.48
N GLY A 176 18.24 -10.06 2.55
CA GLY A 176 17.61 -10.47 3.81
C GLY A 176 16.72 -9.38 4.45
N VAL A 177 16.49 -8.27 3.76
CA VAL A 177 15.66 -7.16 4.27
C VAL A 177 14.17 -7.44 4.13
N ILE A 178 13.81 -8.37 3.25
CA ILE A 178 12.42 -8.73 3.00
C ILE A 178 11.67 -9.15 4.27
N ASP A 179 12.34 -9.74 5.26
CA ASP A 179 11.74 -10.22 6.50
C ASP A 179 11.16 -9.10 7.37
N LYS A 180 11.55 -7.86 7.12
CA LYS A 180 11.05 -6.65 7.79
C LYS A 180 10.30 -5.72 6.82
N THR A 181 9.90 -6.22 5.66
CA THR A 181 9.29 -5.42 4.60
C THR A 181 7.96 -6.00 4.17
N VAL A 182 6.98 -5.14 3.94
CA VAL A 182 5.73 -5.45 3.25
C VAL A 182 5.76 -4.76 1.89
N LEU A 183 5.39 -5.48 0.83
CA LEU A 183 5.30 -4.94 -0.51
C LEU A 183 3.83 -4.86 -0.95
N VAL A 184 3.41 -3.70 -1.45
CA VAL A 184 2.04 -3.49 -1.96
C VAL A 184 2.13 -2.86 -3.34
N TYR A 185 1.63 -3.54 -4.36
CA TYR A 185 1.79 -3.11 -5.74
C TYR A 185 0.46 -2.79 -6.43
N GLY A 186 0.40 -1.61 -7.07
CA GLY A 186 -0.55 -1.25 -8.09
C GLY A 186 0.22 -0.87 -9.36
N GLN A 187 0.62 -1.89 -10.12
CA GLN A 187 1.55 -1.76 -11.23
C GLN A 187 0.92 -1.11 -12.47
N MET A 188 1.75 -0.81 -13.49
CA MET A 188 1.31 -0.12 -14.71
C MET A 188 0.21 -0.86 -15.48
N ASN A 189 0.18 -2.19 -15.40
CA ASN A 189 -0.83 -3.04 -16.02
C ASN A 189 -2.17 -3.07 -15.27
N GLU A 190 -2.19 -2.58 -14.02
CA GLU A 190 -3.40 -2.49 -13.22
C GLU A 190 -4.34 -1.37 -13.71
N PRO A 191 -5.66 -1.51 -13.51
CA PRO A 191 -6.62 -0.46 -13.85
C PRO A 191 -6.33 0.84 -13.09
N PRO A 192 -6.77 1.99 -13.63
CA PRO A 192 -6.58 3.29 -12.97
C PRO A 192 -7.12 3.34 -11.54
N GLY A 193 -8.25 2.67 -11.26
CA GLY A 193 -8.83 2.60 -9.91
C GLY A 193 -7.90 1.93 -8.91
N ALA A 194 -7.29 0.80 -9.28
CA ALA A 194 -6.32 0.11 -8.44
C ALA A 194 -5.10 0.99 -8.14
N ARG A 195 -4.51 1.60 -9.16
CA ARG A 195 -3.36 2.51 -9.00
C ARG A 195 -3.66 3.73 -8.15
N MET A 196 -4.90 4.22 -8.19
CA MET A 196 -5.34 5.36 -7.40
C MET A 196 -5.43 5.05 -5.90
N ARG A 197 -5.76 3.81 -5.53
CA ARG A 197 -6.04 3.41 -4.15
C ARG A 197 -4.92 2.62 -3.48
N VAL A 198 -4.01 2.01 -4.23
CA VAL A 198 -2.95 1.15 -3.69
C VAL A 198 -2.07 1.85 -2.63
N ALA A 199 -1.85 3.16 -2.75
CA ALA A 199 -1.11 3.93 -1.76
C ALA A 199 -1.80 3.90 -0.39
N LEU A 200 -3.13 3.93 -0.35
CA LEU A 200 -3.91 3.83 0.88
C LEU A 200 -3.81 2.44 1.50
N SER A 201 -3.76 1.39 0.68
CA SER A 201 -3.56 0.02 1.15
C SER A 201 -2.22 -0.14 1.86
N GLY A 202 -1.14 0.35 1.27
CA GLY A 202 0.18 0.34 1.91
C GLY A 202 0.24 1.21 3.16
N LEU A 203 -0.38 2.39 3.12
CA LEU A 203 -0.47 3.28 4.30
C LEU A 203 -1.20 2.59 5.45
N THR A 204 -2.32 1.93 5.19
CA THR A 204 -3.08 1.21 6.22
C THR A 204 -2.27 0.10 6.87
N MET A 205 -1.50 -0.67 6.07
CA MET A 205 -0.59 -1.68 6.62
C MET A 205 0.53 -1.04 7.46
N ALA A 206 1.07 0.10 7.02
CA ALA A 206 2.08 0.84 7.77
C ALA A 206 1.55 1.38 9.11
N GLU A 207 0.32 1.92 9.10
CA GLU A 207 -0.34 2.43 10.30
C GLU A 207 -0.55 1.35 11.37
N TYR A 208 -0.84 0.12 10.98
CA TYR A 208 -0.94 -0.98 11.95
C TYR A 208 0.36 -1.17 12.73
N PHE A 209 1.50 -1.22 12.04
CA PHE A 209 2.79 -1.38 12.70
C PHE A 209 3.15 -0.19 13.59
N ARG A 210 2.76 1.02 13.19
CA ARG A 210 2.95 2.23 14.00
C ARG A 210 2.06 2.22 15.25
N ASP A 211 0.74 1.97 15.07
CA ASP A 211 -0.27 2.22 16.10
C ASP A 211 -0.42 1.04 17.06
N VAL A 212 -0.29 -0.19 16.58
CA VAL A 212 -0.49 -1.41 17.38
C VAL A 212 0.85 -2.00 17.85
N GLU A 213 1.83 -2.08 16.94
CA GLU A 213 3.14 -2.67 17.25
C GLU A 213 4.14 -1.64 17.78
N HIS A 214 3.81 -0.35 17.75
CA HIS A 214 4.66 0.77 18.19
C HIS A 214 6.07 0.75 17.56
N GLN A 215 6.12 0.42 16.26
CA GLN A 215 7.34 0.35 15.49
C GLN A 215 7.57 1.64 14.70
N ASP A 216 8.83 2.02 14.50
CA ASP A 216 9.18 3.00 13.49
C ASP A 216 8.93 2.38 12.10
N VAL A 217 8.19 3.07 11.24
CA VAL A 217 7.81 2.56 9.93
C VAL A 217 8.30 3.51 8.83
N LEU A 218 9.06 2.95 7.90
CA LEU A 218 9.41 3.61 6.65
C LEU A 218 8.36 3.25 5.57
N LEU A 219 7.57 4.22 5.14
CA LEU A 219 6.63 4.09 4.04
C LEU A 219 7.15 4.81 2.78
#